data_249af923fc93c4ebecdcc85da2695517
#
_entry.id   249af923fc93c4ebecdcc85da2695517
#
_cell.length_a   1.000
_cell.length_b   1.000
_cell.length_c   1.000
_cell.angle_alpha   90.00
_cell.angle_beta   90.00
_cell.angle_gamma   90.00
#
_symmetry.space_group_name_H-M   'P 1'
#
loop_
_entity.id
_entity.type
_entity.pdbx_description
1 polymer ?
#
loop_
_entity_poly.entity_id
_entity_poly.type
_entity_poly.pdbx_seq_one_letter_code
_entity_poly.pdbx_strand_id
1 'polypeptide(L)'
;MFGNFAQKMYNKTMKSTKEKVMQKLDIVENFLFKAHSCMFCDCECEDDESRICSRCKQNLDFIGDRYCLKCGAKLSGDYDFCIECKSEEHEFDKARSVLVYNEKSSPAILKFKYGGRKAFAIPLAKLLAKRFETVDIIAEVVTFVPMPKEREKERGYNQSFELCREFSSLTGIPMVNALERVKNVERQATLGKAERIKNLQGSFKAINKQDFKNKDVLLIDDVVTTGATASECAKTLLKAGAKEVSVLSIAKTPALLS
;
A
#
# COMPACT_ATOMS: atom_id res chain seq x y z
N MET A 1 24.61 -38.58 10.12
CA MET A 1 24.50 -37.16 10.44
C MET A 1 24.90 -36.18 9.27
N PHE A 2 25.47 -36.67 8.16
CA PHE A 2 25.97 -35.82 7.05
C PHE A 2 24.92 -35.40 5.99
N GLY A 3 23.79 -36.10 5.88
CA GLY A 3 22.79 -35.82 4.86
C GLY A 3 22.00 -34.54 5.05
N ASN A 4 21.78 -34.11 6.29
CA ASN A 4 20.94 -32.95 6.61
C ASN A 4 21.63 -31.60 6.40
N PHE A 5 22.96 -31.56 6.43
CA PHE A 5 23.75 -30.34 6.22
C PHE A 5 23.91 -30.03 4.73
N ALA A 6 24.16 -31.02 3.91
CA ALA A 6 24.26 -30.91 2.44
C ALA A 6 22.91 -30.45 1.84
N GLN A 7 21.79 -31.02 2.31
CA GLN A 7 20.45 -30.64 1.87
C GLN A 7 20.09 -29.19 2.27
N LYS A 8 20.48 -28.73 3.49
CA LYS A 8 20.30 -27.33 3.90
C LYS A 8 21.15 -26.35 3.09
N MET A 9 22.39 -26.69 2.79
CA MET A 9 23.25 -25.88 1.92
C MET A 9 22.74 -25.82 0.49
N TYR A 10 22.34 -26.96 -0.10
CA TYR A 10 21.73 -27.02 -1.43
C TYR A 10 20.47 -26.14 -1.51
N ASN A 11 19.57 -26.25 -0.56
CA ASN A 11 18.35 -25.43 -0.50
C ASN A 11 18.64 -23.93 -0.33
N LYS A 12 19.67 -23.56 0.44
CA LYS A 12 20.10 -22.16 0.65
C LYS A 12 20.72 -21.59 -0.63
N THR A 13 21.54 -22.38 -1.34
CA THR A 13 22.16 -21.99 -2.63
C THR A 13 21.12 -21.87 -3.72
N MET A 14 20.19 -22.82 -3.82
CA MET A 14 19.08 -22.78 -4.78
C MET A 14 18.13 -21.59 -4.54
N LYS A 15 17.88 -21.22 -3.29
CA LYS A 15 17.08 -20.04 -2.94
C LYS A 15 17.78 -18.76 -3.35
N SER A 16 19.07 -18.62 -3.06
CA SER A 16 19.89 -17.48 -3.49
C SER A 16 20.02 -17.37 -5.02
N THR A 17 20.10 -18.49 -5.72
CA THR A 17 20.16 -18.52 -7.18
C THR A 17 18.82 -18.14 -7.81
N LYS A 18 17.69 -18.61 -7.26
CA LYS A 18 16.35 -18.21 -7.69
C LYS A 18 16.11 -16.71 -7.45
N GLU A 19 16.52 -16.18 -6.31
CA GLU A 19 16.41 -14.75 -6.00
C GLU A 19 17.26 -13.90 -6.97
N LYS A 20 18.48 -14.33 -7.30
CA LYS A 20 19.34 -13.65 -8.29
C LYS A 20 18.80 -13.75 -9.71
N VAL A 21 18.21 -14.87 -10.08
CA VAL A 21 17.57 -15.06 -11.39
C VAL A 21 16.30 -14.23 -11.47
N MET A 22 15.48 -14.17 -10.42
CA MET A 22 14.31 -13.30 -10.35
C MET A 22 14.70 -11.82 -10.44
N GLN A 23 15.73 -11.37 -9.71
CA GLN A 23 16.24 -10.00 -9.85
C GLN A 23 16.77 -9.69 -11.26
N LYS A 24 17.44 -10.63 -11.90
CA LYS A 24 17.89 -10.47 -13.31
C LYS A 24 16.71 -10.48 -14.28
N LEU A 25 15.70 -11.30 -14.06
CA LEU A 25 14.47 -11.30 -14.85
C LEU A 25 13.70 -9.98 -14.69
N ASP A 26 13.59 -9.44 -13.46
CA ASP A 26 12.99 -8.12 -13.20
C ASP A 26 13.76 -6.98 -13.92
N ILE A 27 15.09 -7.07 -13.97
CA ILE A 27 15.92 -6.12 -14.73
C ILE A 27 15.71 -6.26 -16.23
N VAL A 28 15.64 -7.50 -16.73
CA VAL A 28 15.41 -7.81 -18.16
C VAL A 28 13.97 -7.48 -18.56
N GLU A 29 12.97 -7.75 -17.71
CA GLU A 29 11.59 -7.31 -17.93
C GLU A 29 11.48 -5.77 -17.97
N ASN A 30 12.14 -5.07 -17.07
CA ASN A 30 12.19 -3.61 -17.11
C ASN A 30 12.89 -3.06 -18.36
N PHE A 31 13.87 -3.78 -18.91
CA PHE A 31 14.61 -3.38 -20.11
C PHE A 31 13.93 -3.80 -21.42
N LEU A 32 13.32 -4.97 -21.47
CA LEU A 32 12.68 -5.52 -22.68
C LEU A 32 11.19 -5.19 -22.80
N PHE A 33 10.46 -5.03 -21.71
CA PHE A 33 9.05 -4.67 -21.72
C PHE A 33 8.85 -3.17 -21.46
N LYS A 34 9.24 -2.38 -22.50
CA LYS A 34 8.88 -0.98 -22.67
C LYS A 34 8.93 -0.15 -21.38
N ALA A 35 10.11 0.33 -21.06
CA ALA A 35 10.29 1.42 -20.09
C ALA A 35 9.32 2.60 -20.36
N HIS A 36 8.79 2.69 -21.55
CA HIS A 36 7.98 3.77 -22.10
C HIS A 36 6.47 3.47 -22.18
N SER A 37 5.93 2.46 -21.47
CA SER A 37 4.49 2.20 -21.51
C SER A 37 3.75 2.75 -20.29
N CYS A 38 2.58 3.35 -20.54
CA CYS A 38 1.69 3.85 -19.51
C CYS A 38 1.17 2.69 -18.64
N MET A 39 1.33 2.78 -17.31
CA MET A 39 0.90 1.73 -16.39
C MET A 39 -0.63 1.51 -16.38
N PHE A 40 -1.42 2.49 -16.80
CA PHE A 40 -2.88 2.41 -16.80
C PHE A 40 -3.46 1.83 -18.11
N CYS A 41 -2.94 2.22 -19.27
CA CYS A 41 -3.53 1.86 -20.56
C CYS A 41 -2.58 1.14 -21.52
N ASP A 42 -1.34 0.85 -21.13
CA ASP A 42 -0.28 0.19 -21.90
C ASP A 42 0.15 0.92 -23.20
N CYS A 43 -0.42 2.09 -23.51
CA CYS A 43 0.04 2.90 -24.62
C CYS A 43 1.44 3.45 -24.35
N GLU A 44 2.15 3.80 -25.43
CA GLU A 44 3.43 4.48 -25.33
C GLU A 44 3.33 5.77 -24.52
N CYS A 45 4.32 6.07 -23.72
CA CYS A 45 4.34 7.18 -22.80
C CYS A 45 5.66 7.94 -22.96
N GLU A 46 5.58 9.22 -23.27
CA GLU A 46 6.76 10.09 -23.41
C GLU A 46 7.41 10.42 -22.06
N ASP A 47 6.62 10.35 -20.98
CA ASP A 47 7.06 10.63 -19.63
C ASP A 47 7.42 9.32 -18.90
N ASP A 48 8.69 8.96 -18.99
CA ASP A 48 9.24 7.76 -18.36
C ASP A 48 9.22 7.80 -16.83
N GLU A 49 9.24 8.99 -16.25
CA GLU A 49 9.31 9.12 -14.81
C GLU A 49 7.99 8.78 -14.12
N SER A 50 6.86 9.30 -14.64
CA SER A 50 5.54 9.04 -14.04
C SER A 50 4.91 7.75 -14.57
N ARG A 51 5.33 7.29 -15.76
CA ARG A 51 4.71 6.18 -16.50
C ARG A 51 3.19 6.34 -16.65
N ILE A 52 2.74 7.58 -16.83
CA ILE A 52 1.35 7.94 -17.05
C ILE A 52 1.28 8.82 -18.31
N CYS A 53 0.68 8.33 -19.40
CA CYS A 53 0.54 9.11 -20.60
C CYS A 53 -0.38 10.33 -20.40
N SER A 54 -0.26 11.35 -21.25
CA SER A 54 -1.05 12.59 -21.19
C SER A 54 -2.57 12.33 -21.13
N ARG A 55 -3.07 11.38 -21.93
CA ARG A 55 -4.47 10.98 -21.92
C ARG A 55 -4.91 10.42 -20.56
N CYS A 56 -4.10 9.55 -19.94
CA CYS A 56 -4.41 9.02 -18.61
C CYS A 56 -4.30 10.09 -17.53
N LYS A 57 -3.33 11.00 -17.58
CA LYS A 57 -3.23 12.15 -16.65
C LYS A 57 -4.51 12.98 -16.64
N GLN A 58 -5.14 13.21 -17.80
CA GLN A 58 -6.39 13.95 -17.92
C GLN A 58 -7.63 13.16 -17.46
N ASN A 59 -7.61 11.84 -17.62
CA ASN A 59 -8.78 10.98 -17.36
C ASN A 59 -8.80 10.33 -15.98
N LEU A 60 -7.65 10.25 -15.29
CA LEU A 60 -7.58 9.72 -13.94
C LEU A 60 -8.23 10.70 -12.97
N ASP A 61 -8.98 10.14 -12.03
CA ASP A 61 -9.64 10.93 -10.99
C ASP A 61 -8.71 11.10 -9.79
N PHE A 62 -7.86 12.11 -9.87
CA PHE A 62 -6.99 12.50 -8.76
C PHE A 62 -7.81 13.12 -7.62
N ILE A 63 -7.45 12.78 -6.39
CA ILE A 63 -8.01 13.42 -5.20
C ILE A 63 -7.27 14.75 -5.00
N GLY A 64 -7.94 15.86 -5.33
CA GLY A 64 -7.43 17.22 -5.14
C GLY A 64 -7.56 17.68 -3.69
N ASP A 65 -8.01 18.94 -3.50
CA ASP A 65 -8.09 19.58 -2.18
C ASP A 65 -9.39 19.30 -1.43
N ARG A 66 -10.44 18.81 -2.14
CA ARG A 66 -11.73 18.46 -1.54
C ARG A 66 -11.80 16.98 -1.21
N TYR A 67 -11.56 16.65 0.04
CA TYR A 67 -11.59 15.29 0.56
C TYR A 67 -12.04 15.25 2.02
N CYS A 68 -12.54 14.10 2.44
CA CYS A 68 -12.87 13.86 3.85
C CYS A 68 -11.62 14.00 4.73
N LEU A 69 -11.66 14.89 5.71
CA LEU A 69 -10.52 15.18 6.59
C LEU A 69 -10.04 13.93 7.34
N LYS A 70 -10.95 12.96 7.61
CA LYS A 70 -10.60 11.70 8.28
C LYS A 70 -10.05 10.66 7.31
N CYS A 71 -10.86 10.20 6.35
CA CYS A 71 -10.51 9.03 5.53
C CYS A 71 -9.92 9.36 4.13
N GLY A 72 -9.83 10.64 3.76
CA GLY A 72 -9.27 11.07 2.49
C GLY A 72 -10.11 10.74 1.24
N ALA A 73 -11.36 10.30 1.39
CA ALA A 73 -12.25 10.08 0.26
C ALA A 73 -12.61 11.40 -0.41
N LYS A 74 -12.59 11.46 -1.75
CA LYS A 74 -12.98 12.64 -2.51
C LYS A 74 -14.42 13.05 -2.18
N LEU A 75 -14.64 14.33 -1.96
CA LEU A 75 -15.94 14.91 -1.69
C LEU A 75 -16.38 15.81 -2.87
N SER A 76 -17.67 15.80 -3.17
CA SER A 76 -18.27 16.64 -4.20
C SER A 76 -18.92 17.92 -3.64
N GLY A 77 -19.11 18.01 -2.32
CA GLY A 77 -19.71 19.13 -1.61
C GLY A 77 -18.76 19.80 -0.63
N ASP A 78 -19.24 20.82 0.05
CA ASP A 78 -18.50 21.62 1.05
C ASP A 78 -18.70 21.00 2.45
N TYR A 79 -18.12 19.82 2.66
CA TYR A 79 -18.19 19.07 3.91
C TYR A 79 -16.79 18.67 4.34
N ASP A 80 -16.55 18.68 5.66
CA ASP A 80 -15.30 18.22 6.26
C ASP A 80 -15.20 16.69 6.31
N PHE A 81 -16.33 15.98 6.47
CA PHE A 81 -16.38 14.54 6.65
C PHE A 81 -17.42 13.88 5.73
N CYS A 82 -17.08 12.72 5.18
CA CYS A 82 -18.06 11.88 4.48
C CYS A 82 -19.04 11.24 5.47
N ILE A 83 -20.17 10.71 4.96
CA ILE A 83 -21.21 10.09 5.78
C ILE A 83 -20.66 8.98 6.66
N GLU A 84 -19.78 8.13 6.08
CA GLU A 84 -19.18 7.02 6.83
C GLU A 84 -18.35 7.52 8.02
N CYS A 85 -17.54 8.56 7.85
CA CYS A 85 -16.71 9.10 8.93
C CYS A 85 -17.49 9.97 9.94
N LYS A 86 -18.72 10.37 9.63
CA LYS A 86 -19.63 10.98 10.61
C LYS A 86 -20.23 9.95 11.57
N SER A 87 -20.37 8.70 11.12
CA SER A 87 -21.01 7.62 11.88
C SER A 87 -20.03 6.57 12.42
N GLU A 88 -18.83 6.48 11.87
CA GLU A 88 -17.85 5.45 12.23
C GLU A 88 -16.50 6.10 12.58
N GLU A 89 -15.94 5.68 13.69
CA GLU A 89 -14.59 6.11 14.10
C GLU A 89 -13.52 5.21 13.50
N HIS A 90 -12.41 5.83 13.10
CA HIS A 90 -11.19 5.16 12.70
C HIS A 90 -10.09 5.44 13.71
N GLU A 91 -9.28 4.43 14.00
CA GLU A 91 -8.17 4.53 14.96
C GLU A 91 -6.96 5.33 14.41
N PHE A 92 -6.80 5.45 13.09
CA PHE A 92 -5.79 6.34 12.51
C PHE A 92 -6.21 7.82 12.66
N ASP A 93 -5.24 8.72 12.73
CA ASP A 93 -5.51 10.16 12.78
C ASP A 93 -6.17 10.62 11.49
N LYS A 94 -5.50 10.47 10.38
CA LYS A 94 -6.00 10.82 9.05
C LYS A 94 -5.50 9.85 7.97
N ALA A 95 -6.27 9.73 6.89
CA ALA A 95 -5.82 9.01 5.69
C ALA A 95 -5.84 9.94 4.48
N ARG A 96 -4.88 9.77 3.58
CA ARG A 96 -4.79 10.49 2.30
C ARG A 96 -4.52 9.50 1.19
N SER A 97 -5.03 9.82 0.01
CA SER A 97 -4.84 8.96 -1.17
C SER A 97 -4.59 9.82 -2.39
N VAL A 98 -4.00 9.22 -3.42
CA VAL A 98 -3.67 9.89 -4.67
C VAL A 98 -4.88 9.92 -5.59
N LEU A 99 -5.55 8.77 -5.78
CA LEU A 99 -6.59 8.55 -6.78
C LEU A 99 -7.90 8.07 -6.13
N VAL A 100 -9.01 8.36 -6.80
CA VAL A 100 -10.26 7.64 -6.56
C VAL A 100 -10.12 6.24 -7.16
N TYR A 101 -10.46 5.20 -6.39
CA TYR A 101 -10.49 3.82 -6.88
C TYR A 101 -11.73 3.60 -7.74
N ASN A 102 -11.56 3.54 -9.04
CA ASN A 102 -12.62 3.35 -10.02
C ASN A 102 -12.11 2.55 -11.23
N GLU A 103 -12.92 2.41 -12.26
CA GLU A 103 -12.60 1.69 -13.52
C GLU A 103 -11.33 2.22 -14.23
N LYS A 104 -11.02 3.50 -14.07
CA LYS A 104 -9.85 4.14 -14.72
C LYS A 104 -8.55 3.90 -13.95
N SER A 105 -8.61 3.88 -12.62
CA SER A 105 -7.44 3.69 -11.75
C SER A 105 -7.14 2.22 -11.46
N SER A 106 -8.17 1.36 -11.44
CA SER A 106 -8.03 -0.06 -11.09
C SER A 106 -7.09 -0.88 -12.00
N PRO A 107 -6.96 -0.63 -13.33
CA PRO A 107 -6.09 -1.45 -14.18
C PRO A 107 -4.63 -1.49 -13.71
N ALA A 108 -4.02 -0.35 -13.40
CA ALA A 108 -2.65 -0.31 -12.90
C ALA A 108 -2.51 -1.02 -11.54
N ILE A 109 -3.46 -0.79 -10.63
CA ILE A 109 -3.48 -1.40 -9.31
C ILE A 109 -3.66 -2.92 -9.40
N LEU A 110 -4.52 -3.41 -10.29
CA LEU A 110 -4.73 -4.84 -10.51
C LEU A 110 -3.51 -5.50 -11.16
N LYS A 111 -2.87 -4.86 -12.13
CA LYS A 111 -1.59 -5.34 -12.69
C LYS A 111 -0.50 -5.39 -11.62
N PHE A 112 -0.43 -4.39 -10.75
CA PHE A 112 0.48 -4.38 -9.61
C PHE A 112 0.13 -5.47 -8.58
N LYS A 113 -1.15 -5.79 -8.36
CA LYS A 113 -1.57 -6.85 -7.42
C LYS A 113 -1.42 -8.27 -7.95
N TYR A 114 -1.71 -8.48 -9.24
CA TYR A 114 -1.91 -9.82 -9.81
C TYR A 114 -1.15 -10.07 -11.10
N GLY A 115 -0.62 -9.03 -11.73
CA GLY A 115 0.05 -9.11 -13.03
C GLY A 115 1.58 -9.29 -12.94
N GLY A 116 2.14 -9.55 -11.75
CA GLY A 116 3.59 -9.67 -11.57
C GLY A 116 4.38 -8.37 -11.82
N ARG A 117 3.69 -7.23 -11.95
CA ARG A 117 4.29 -5.93 -12.29
C ARG A 117 4.88 -5.22 -11.06
N LYS A 118 5.80 -5.88 -10.36
CA LYS A 118 6.49 -5.33 -9.18
C LYS A 118 7.15 -3.96 -9.47
N ALA A 119 7.69 -3.77 -10.67
CA ALA A 119 8.31 -2.52 -11.11
C ALA A 119 7.36 -1.30 -11.09
N PHE A 120 6.04 -1.51 -11.00
CA PHE A 120 5.08 -0.42 -10.82
C PHE A 120 5.18 0.23 -9.44
N ALA A 121 5.87 -0.39 -8.47
CA ALA A 121 6.13 0.23 -7.17
C ALA A 121 6.83 1.58 -7.30
N ILE A 122 7.80 1.72 -8.21
CA ILE A 122 8.57 2.96 -8.39
C ILE A 122 7.68 4.14 -8.82
N PRO A 123 6.96 4.09 -9.98
CA PRO A 123 6.11 5.21 -10.39
C PRO A 123 4.94 5.44 -9.44
N LEU A 124 4.39 4.40 -8.80
CA LEU A 124 3.34 4.56 -7.80
C LEU A 124 3.87 5.22 -6.52
N ALA A 125 5.07 4.88 -6.06
CA ALA A 125 5.70 5.54 -4.91
C ALA A 125 6.03 7.02 -5.20
N LYS A 126 6.40 7.38 -6.43
CA LYS A 126 6.55 8.79 -6.85
C LYS A 126 5.23 9.57 -6.70
N LEU A 127 4.10 8.94 -7.05
CA LEU A 127 2.78 9.55 -6.82
C LEU A 127 2.48 9.72 -5.32
N LEU A 128 2.82 8.73 -4.49
CA LEU A 128 2.68 8.84 -3.03
C LEU A 128 3.55 9.96 -2.46
N ALA A 129 4.82 10.03 -2.85
CA ALA A 129 5.74 11.07 -2.39
C ALA A 129 5.22 12.47 -2.75
N LYS A 130 4.79 12.67 -4.01
CA LYS A 130 4.18 13.92 -4.44
C LYS A 130 2.90 14.26 -3.66
N ARG A 131 2.06 13.26 -3.34
CA ARG A 131 0.87 13.47 -2.51
C ARG A 131 1.24 13.84 -1.09
N PHE A 132 2.24 13.18 -0.51
CA PHE A 132 2.74 13.45 0.83
C PHE A 132 3.22 14.90 1.00
N GLU A 133 3.87 15.47 -0.01
CA GLU A 133 4.31 16.88 -0.01
C GLU A 133 3.15 17.90 0.01
N THR A 134 1.95 17.49 -0.41
CA THR A 134 0.78 18.39 -0.56
C THR A 134 -0.26 18.22 0.53
N VAL A 135 -0.04 17.33 1.50
CA VAL A 135 -0.99 17.03 2.57
C VAL A 135 -0.39 17.26 3.95
N ASP A 136 -1.24 17.46 4.93
CA ASP A 136 -0.93 17.77 6.32
C ASP A 136 -0.57 16.52 7.15
N ILE A 137 0.35 15.70 6.66
CA ILE A 137 0.85 14.51 7.37
C ILE A 137 2.29 14.73 7.80
N ILE A 138 2.56 14.48 9.08
CA ILE A 138 3.91 14.41 9.64
C ILE A 138 4.27 12.94 9.82
N ALA A 139 5.49 12.55 9.48
CA ALA A 139 5.97 11.20 9.64
C ALA A 139 7.47 11.18 10.01
N GLU A 140 7.79 10.52 11.10
CA GLU A 140 9.18 10.25 11.52
C GLU A 140 9.66 8.88 11.05
N VAL A 141 8.72 7.95 10.85
CA VAL A 141 8.98 6.63 10.29
C VAL A 141 7.83 6.21 9.39
N VAL A 142 8.12 5.36 8.42
CA VAL A 142 7.11 4.77 7.53
C VAL A 142 7.07 3.26 7.70
N THR A 143 5.87 2.69 7.67
CA THR A 143 5.62 1.25 7.71
C THR A 143 4.54 0.87 6.69
N PHE A 144 4.25 -0.40 6.56
CA PHE A 144 3.34 -0.93 5.54
C PHE A 144 2.30 -1.88 6.13
N VAL A 145 1.17 -2.02 5.47
CA VAL A 145 0.15 -3.01 5.81
C VAL A 145 0.67 -4.41 5.48
N PRO A 146 0.85 -5.29 6.49
CA PRO A 146 1.32 -6.65 6.23
C PRO A 146 0.24 -7.51 5.58
N MET A 147 0.67 -8.35 4.65
CA MET A 147 -0.16 -9.29 3.91
C MET A 147 -0.10 -10.68 4.55
N PRO A 148 -1.16 -11.55 4.41
CA PRO A 148 -1.06 -12.96 4.76
C PRO A 148 0.06 -13.66 3.98
N LYS A 149 0.84 -14.52 4.65
CA LYS A 149 1.98 -15.24 4.04
C LYS A 149 1.58 -16.08 2.82
N GLU A 150 0.38 -16.67 2.84
CA GLU A 150 -0.16 -17.44 1.72
C GLU A 150 -0.35 -16.56 0.49
N ARG A 151 -0.92 -15.37 0.67
CA ARG A 151 -1.11 -14.42 -0.45
C ARG A 151 0.20 -13.85 -0.95
N GLU A 152 1.17 -13.63 -0.07
CA GLU A 152 2.49 -13.17 -0.47
C GLU A 152 3.20 -14.22 -1.31
N LYS A 153 3.02 -15.53 -0.98
CA LYS A 153 3.53 -16.64 -1.81
C LYS A 153 2.84 -16.72 -3.18
N GLU A 154 1.52 -16.53 -3.23
CA GLU A 154 0.75 -16.53 -4.48
C GLU A 154 1.11 -15.35 -5.39
N ARG A 155 1.30 -14.16 -4.82
CA ARG A 155 1.59 -12.91 -5.56
C ARG A 155 3.06 -12.69 -5.83
N GLY A 156 3.94 -13.36 -5.07
CA GLY A 156 5.38 -13.18 -5.12
C GLY A 156 5.92 -12.01 -4.31
N TYR A 157 5.07 -11.08 -3.87
CA TYR A 157 5.45 -9.90 -3.06
C TYR A 157 4.26 -9.25 -2.35
N ASN A 158 4.55 -8.45 -1.31
CA ASN A 158 3.58 -7.57 -0.67
C ASN A 158 3.63 -6.18 -1.31
N GLN A 159 2.53 -5.72 -1.91
CA GLN A 159 2.42 -4.45 -2.61
C GLN A 159 2.73 -3.26 -1.68
N SER A 160 2.14 -3.24 -0.49
CA SER A 160 2.33 -2.16 0.47
C SER A 160 3.78 -2.09 0.97
N PHE A 161 4.48 -3.24 1.07
CA PHE A 161 5.91 -3.30 1.35
C PHE A 161 6.74 -2.66 0.24
N GLU A 162 6.48 -3.03 -1.03
CA GLU A 162 7.24 -2.49 -2.16
C GLU A 162 7.01 -0.97 -2.31
N LEU A 163 5.77 -0.51 -2.14
CA LEU A 163 5.46 0.92 -2.13
C LEU A 163 6.18 1.66 -1.00
N CYS A 164 6.16 1.09 0.21
CA CYS A 164 6.81 1.66 1.38
C CYS A 164 8.32 1.77 1.21
N ARG A 165 8.96 0.74 0.64
CA ARG A 165 10.40 0.72 0.37
C ARG A 165 10.80 1.83 -0.61
N GLU A 166 10.10 1.95 -1.73
CA GLU A 166 10.36 2.97 -2.73
C GLU A 166 10.04 4.37 -2.19
N PHE A 167 8.94 4.53 -1.45
CA PHE A 167 8.58 5.79 -0.78
C PHE A 167 9.67 6.24 0.21
N SER A 168 10.14 5.33 1.07
CA SER A 168 11.24 5.61 2.00
C SER A 168 12.52 6.05 1.27
N SER A 169 12.86 5.40 0.16
CA SER A 169 14.00 5.76 -0.68
C SER A 169 13.87 7.16 -1.29
N LEU A 170 12.65 7.56 -1.70
CA LEU A 170 12.38 8.86 -2.33
C LEU A 170 12.34 10.01 -1.32
N THR A 171 11.80 9.77 -0.12
CA THR A 171 11.56 10.82 0.88
C THR A 171 12.64 10.92 1.94
N GLY A 172 13.48 9.89 2.08
CA GLY A 172 14.46 9.78 3.16
C GLY A 172 13.85 9.41 4.52
N ILE A 173 12.52 9.23 4.63
CA ILE A 173 11.87 8.83 5.87
C ILE A 173 12.20 7.34 6.15
N PRO A 174 12.76 6.99 7.33
CA PRO A 174 13.17 5.63 7.63
C PRO A 174 12.02 4.64 7.58
N MET A 175 12.18 3.54 6.83
CA MET A 175 11.22 2.44 6.82
C MET A 175 11.49 1.50 7.98
N VAL A 176 10.42 1.15 8.72
CA VAL A 176 10.46 0.19 9.83
C VAL A 176 9.47 -0.95 9.59
N ASN A 177 9.84 -2.16 9.97
CA ASN A 177 8.92 -3.31 9.95
C ASN A 177 8.21 -3.38 11.31
N ALA A 178 7.11 -2.65 11.44
CA ALA A 178 6.41 -2.44 12.71
C ALA A 178 5.27 -3.43 12.97
N LEU A 179 4.77 -4.12 11.93
CA LEU A 179 3.59 -4.97 12.02
C LEU A 179 3.82 -6.34 11.39
N GLU A 180 3.24 -7.35 12.01
CA GLU A 180 3.10 -8.71 11.48
C GLU A 180 1.62 -9.10 11.45
N ARG A 181 1.19 -9.77 10.37
CA ARG A 181 -0.16 -10.34 10.30
C ARG A 181 -0.17 -11.73 10.91
N VAL A 182 -0.99 -11.92 11.95
CA VAL A 182 -1.01 -13.16 12.75
C VAL A 182 -2.25 -14.03 12.49
N LYS A 183 -3.31 -13.47 11.87
CA LYS A 183 -4.51 -14.25 11.51
C LYS A 183 -4.73 -14.22 9.99
N ASN A 184 -4.96 -15.41 9.43
CA ASN A 184 -5.52 -15.54 8.09
C ASN A 184 -7.03 -15.34 8.15
N VAL A 185 -7.47 -14.14 7.86
CA VAL A 185 -8.89 -13.87 7.66
C VAL A 185 -9.22 -14.21 6.22
N GLU A 186 -9.93 -15.30 6.01
CA GLU A 186 -10.49 -15.62 4.69
C GLU A 186 -11.41 -14.50 4.23
N ARG A 187 -11.20 -14.00 3.02
CA ARG A 187 -12.17 -13.16 2.34
C ARG A 187 -13.32 -14.06 1.89
N GLN A 188 -14.30 -14.28 2.73
CA GLN A 188 -15.59 -14.71 2.24
C GLN A 188 -16.22 -13.51 1.53
N ALA A 189 -16.42 -13.65 0.22
CA ALA A 189 -17.00 -12.58 -0.63
C ALA A 189 -18.40 -12.15 -0.17
N THR A 190 -19.06 -13.01 0.60
CA THR A 190 -20.42 -12.86 1.14
C THR A 190 -20.51 -12.09 2.46
N LEU A 191 -19.39 -11.80 3.13
CA LEU A 191 -19.45 -11.14 4.44
C LEU A 191 -19.78 -9.64 4.33
N GLY A 192 -20.74 -9.21 5.12
CA GLY A 192 -21.09 -7.80 5.30
C GLY A 192 -19.94 -6.97 5.91
N LYS A 193 -20.07 -5.63 5.84
CA LYS A 193 -19.05 -4.68 6.36
C LYS A 193 -18.72 -4.93 7.84
N ALA A 194 -19.75 -5.12 8.69
CA ALA A 194 -19.57 -5.35 10.13
C ALA A 194 -18.81 -6.65 10.44
N GLU A 195 -19.09 -7.72 9.71
CA GLU A 195 -18.38 -8.99 9.87
C GLU A 195 -16.92 -8.90 9.42
N ARG A 196 -16.64 -8.12 8.35
CA ARG A 196 -15.26 -7.86 7.91
C ARG A 196 -14.45 -7.12 8.97
N ILE A 197 -15.03 -6.13 9.65
CA ILE A 197 -14.41 -5.41 10.76
C ILE A 197 -14.14 -6.37 11.93
N LYS A 198 -15.12 -7.16 12.32
CA LYS A 198 -15.00 -8.15 13.41
C LYS A 198 -13.91 -9.19 13.12
N ASN A 199 -13.83 -9.66 11.89
CA ASN A 199 -12.83 -10.64 11.46
C ASN A 199 -11.39 -10.07 11.44
N LEU A 200 -11.25 -8.74 11.27
CA LEU A 200 -9.94 -8.08 11.31
C LEU A 200 -9.41 -7.84 12.72
N GLN A 201 -10.27 -7.87 13.73
CA GLN A 201 -9.86 -7.61 15.12
C GLN A 201 -8.79 -8.61 15.60
N GLY A 202 -7.67 -8.08 16.08
CA GLY A 202 -6.51 -8.85 16.53
C GLY A 202 -5.82 -9.62 15.40
N SER A 203 -5.96 -9.18 14.13
CA SER A 203 -5.26 -9.80 13.00
C SER A 203 -3.82 -9.34 12.84
N PHE A 204 -3.44 -8.29 13.55
CA PHE A 204 -2.09 -7.72 13.48
C PHE A 204 -1.43 -7.73 14.86
N LYS A 205 -0.10 -7.87 14.85
CA LYS A 205 0.76 -7.78 16.02
C LYS A 205 1.86 -6.77 15.76
N ALA A 206 2.12 -5.89 16.73
CA ALA A 206 3.24 -4.97 16.68
C ALA A 206 4.54 -5.72 16.99
N ILE A 207 5.56 -5.49 16.16
CA ILE A 207 6.92 -5.99 16.30
C ILE A 207 7.89 -4.81 16.29
N ASN A 208 9.14 -5.01 16.73
CA ASN A 208 10.20 -3.99 16.71
C ASN A 208 9.74 -2.63 17.30
N LYS A 209 9.06 -2.66 18.43
CA LYS A 209 8.40 -1.50 19.05
C LYS A 209 9.34 -0.31 19.28
N GLN A 210 10.62 -0.57 19.58
CA GLN A 210 11.64 0.45 19.77
C GLN A 210 11.85 1.35 18.57
N ASP A 211 11.55 0.87 17.36
CA ASP A 211 11.81 1.61 16.12
C ASP A 211 10.77 2.71 15.86
N PHE A 212 9.57 2.59 16.45
CA PHE A 212 8.45 3.52 16.25
C PHE A 212 7.82 4.06 17.54
N LYS A 213 8.29 3.67 18.72
CA LYS A 213 7.74 4.15 20.00
C LYS A 213 7.90 5.66 20.12
N ASN A 214 6.82 6.35 20.53
CA ASN A 214 6.69 7.81 20.65
C ASN A 214 6.94 8.59 19.35
N LYS A 215 6.82 7.93 18.18
CA LYS A 215 6.99 8.57 16.87
C LYS A 215 5.68 8.71 16.13
N ASP A 216 5.64 9.66 15.22
CA ASP A 216 4.59 9.83 14.22
C ASP A 216 4.84 8.81 13.08
N VAL A 217 3.90 7.88 12.91
CA VAL A 217 4.02 6.74 12.00
C VAL A 217 3.16 6.93 10.76
N LEU A 218 3.74 6.80 9.57
CA LEU A 218 3.01 6.75 8.31
C LEU A 218 2.82 5.30 7.87
N LEU A 219 1.56 4.86 7.76
CA LEU A 219 1.18 3.54 7.27
C LEU A 219 0.90 3.60 5.77
N ILE A 220 1.64 2.86 4.96
CA ILE A 220 1.44 2.75 3.51
C ILE A 220 0.55 1.56 3.18
N ASP A 221 -0.45 1.81 2.32
CA ASP A 221 -1.27 0.76 1.71
C ASP A 221 -1.46 1.00 0.21
N ASP A 222 -1.87 -0.01 -0.54
CA ASP A 222 -2.16 0.13 -1.97
C ASP A 222 -3.56 0.76 -2.19
N VAL A 223 -4.59 0.26 -1.51
CA VAL A 223 -5.98 0.74 -1.64
C VAL A 223 -6.68 0.75 -0.29
N VAL A 224 -7.13 1.90 0.12
CA VAL A 224 -8.03 2.05 1.27
C VAL A 224 -9.48 1.96 0.78
N THR A 225 -10.18 0.91 1.19
CA THR A 225 -11.63 0.77 0.93
C THR A 225 -12.44 1.39 2.07
N THR A 226 -12.94 0.61 3.00
CA THR A 226 -13.63 1.10 4.21
C THR A 226 -12.68 1.70 5.26
N GLY A 227 -11.38 1.49 5.13
CA GLY A 227 -10.39 1.88 6.14
C GLY A 227 -10.24 0.87 7.30
N ALA A 228 -11.04 -0.19 7.35
CA ALA A 228 -11.01 -1.15 8.46
C ALA A 228 -9.64 -1.80 8.69
N THR A 229 -8.93 -2.19 7.62
CA THR A 229 -7.57 -2.76 7.73
C THR A 229 -6.59 -1.73 8.28
N ALA A 230 -6.60 -0.53 7.73
CA ALA A 230 -5.74 0.58 8.18
C ALA A 230 -6.04 0.96 9.63
N SER A 231 -7.32 0.98 10.02
CA SER A 231 -7.77 1.26 11.38
C SER A 231 -7.26 0.22 12.38
N GLU A 232 -7.35 -1.08 12.07
CA GLU A 232 -6.85 -2.14 12.95
C GLU A 232 -5.31 -2.13 13.04
N CYS A 233 -4.60 -1.81 11.94
CA CYS A 233 -3.15 -1.59 11.96
C CYS A 233 -2.80 -0.40 12.85
N ALA A 234 -3.48 0.74 12.70
CA ALA A 234 -3.27 1.94 13.50
C ALA A 234 -3.51 1.66 14.99
N LYS A 235 -4.64 1.02 15.32
CA LYS A 235 -4.95 0.57 16.70
C LYS A 235 -3.81 -0.25 17.31
N THR A 236 -3.26 -1.17 16.52
CA THR A 236 -2.17 -2.05 16.97
C THR A 236 -0.89 -1.27 17.23
N LEU A 237 -0.56 -0.30 16.36
CA LEU A 237 0.62 0.58 16.51
C LEU A 237 0.47 1.53 17.71
N LEU A 238 -0.68 2.19 17.85
CA LEU A 238 -0.97 3.09 18.98
C LEU A 238 -0.90 2.37 20.32
N LYS A 239 -1.51 1.18 20.43
CA LYS A 239 -1.39 0.31 21.63
C LYS A 239 0.04 -0.12 21.93
N ALA A 240 0.91 -0.18 20.91
CA ALA A 240 2.32 -0.53 21.06
C ALA A 240 3.23 0.68 21.34
N GLY A 241 2.66 1.90 21.39
CA GLY A 241 3.35 3.11 21.79
C GLY A 241 3.71 4.08 20.67
N ALA A 242 3.16 3.92 19.44
CA ALA A 242 3.22 4.99 18.44
C ALA A 242 2.53 6.25 18.98
N LYS A 243 3.05 7.44 18.65
CA LYS A 243 2.46 8.71 19.08
C LYS A 243 1.20 9.03 18.28
N GLU A 244 1.30 8.95 16.96
CA GLU A 244 0.21 9.18 16.00
C GLU A 244 0.38 8.20 14.83
N VAL A 245 -0.72 7.84 14.16
CA VAL A 245 -0.69 7.00 12.96
C VAL A 245 -1.54 7.64 11.88
N SER A 246 -0.90 8.04 10.81
CA SER A 246 -1.53 8.49 9.57
C SER A 246 -1.41 7.44 8.46
N VAL A 247 -2.26 7.51 7.46
CA VAL A 247 -2.31 6.53 6.35
C VAL A 247 -2.11 7.23 5.01
N LEU A 248 -1.31 6.62 4.13
CA LEU A 248 -1.16 7.08 2.76
C LEU A 248 -1.34 5.91 1.79
N SER A 249 -2.16 6.08 0.75
CA SER A 249 -2.44 5.02 -0.22
C SER A 249 -2.51 5.52 -1.66
N ILE A 250 -2.37 4.60 -2.61
CA ILE A 250 -2.51 4.92 -4.04
C ILE A 250 -3.96 5.32 -4.37
N ALA A 251 -4.93 4.59 -3.82
CA ALA A 251 -6.31 4.88 -4.13
C ALA A 251 -7.24 4.68 -2.93
N LYS A 252 -8.35 5.44 -2.95
CA LYS A 252 -9.45 5.34 -2.00
C LYS A 252 -10.75 5.09 -2.76
N THR A 253 -11.56 4.15 -2.31
CA THR A 253 -12.91 4.00 -2.85
C THR A 253 -13.72 5.28 -2.64
N PRO A 254 -14.61 5.63 -3.57
CA PRO A 254 -15.51 6.78 -3.40
C PRO A 254 -16.20 6.75 -2.05
N ALA A 255 -16.46 7.92 -1.48
CA ALA A 255 -17.37 8.05 -0.35
C ALA A 255 -18.80 7.71 -0.81
N LEU A 256 -19.60 7.14 0.08
CA LEU A 256 -21.03 7.08 -0.14
C LEU A 256 -21.55 8.52 -0.21
N LEU A 257 -22.19 8.85 -1.32
CA LEU A 257 -22.81 10.17 -1.53
C LEU A 257 -24.01 10.29 -0.58
N SER A 258 -24.11 11.46 0.03
CA SER A 258 -25.26 11.89 0.82
C SER A 258 -26.48 12.16 -0.09
#